data_0de44f5aa2c662cb2a0c11bed693d3a1
#
_entry.id   0de44f5aa2c662cb2a0c11bed693d3a1
#
_cell.length_a   1.000
_cell.length_b   1.000
_cell.length_c   1.000
_cell.angle_alpha   90.00
_cell.angle_beta   90.00
_cell.angle_gamma   90.00
#
_symmetry.space_group_name_H-M   'P 1'
#
loop_
_entity.id
_entity.type
_entity.pdbx_description
1 polymer ?
#
loop_
_entity_poly.entity_id
_entity_poly.type
_entity_poly.pdbx_seq_one_letter_code
_entity_poly.pdbx_strand_id
1 'polypeptide(L)'
;MQAEAYAAYDSSLVYNPDNIGSLNNYAYYLSLERKNLDKAEEMSYRTVKAEPENATYLDTYAWILFEKGKYTEARIYIDQAMRSEEGKKSPLIVEHCGDIYYMLGEKEKALEYWKQSASMDDKEEDGSTPRTKEELNRLKRKIALKKYIAE
;
A
#
# COMPACT_ATOMS: atom_id res chain seq x y z
N MET A 1 8.82 12.63 12.74
CA MET A 1 8.98 11.20 12.46
C MET A 1 9.95 10.92 11.32
N GLN A 2 9.88 11.69 10.27
CA GLN A 2 10.50 11.31 9.00
C GLN A 2 12.03 11.24 9.07
N ALA A 3 12.69 12.30 9.52
CA ALA A 3 14.15 12.33 9.54
C ALA A 3 14.74 11.26 10.46
N GLU A 4 14.16 11.09 11.65
CA GLU A 4 14.61 10.10 12.63
C GLU A 4 14.34 8.68 12.16
N ALA A 5 13.16 8.44 11.57
CA ALA A 5 12.80 7.14 11.05
C ALA A 5 13.71 6.74 9.88
N TYR A 6 14.00 7.68 8.98
CA TYR A 6 14.89 7.41 7.86
C TYR A 6 16.32 7.15 8.31
N ALA A 7 16.81 7.87 9.30
CA ALA A 7 18.13 7.62 9.86
C ALA A 7 18.22 6.21 10.46
N ALA A 8 17.18 5.76 11.16
CA ALA A 8 17.11 4.42 11.72
C ALA A 8 17.09 3.35 10.62
N TYR A 9 16.33 3.56 9.55
CA TYR A 9 16.28 2.63 8.43
C TYR A 9 17.62 2.60 7.68
N ASP A 10 18.25 3.74 7.45
CA ASP A 10 19.55 3.81 6.82
C ASP A 10 20.61 3.07 7.64
N SER A 11 20.61 3.25 8.97
CA SER A 11 21.52 2.53 9.87
C SER A 11 21.30 1.02 9.81
N SER A 12 20.03 0.58 9.81
CA SER A 12 19.69 -0.82 9.69
C SER A 12 20.23 -1.42 8.39
N LEU A 13 20.13 -0.67 7.28
CA LEU A 13 20.59 -1.11 5.97
C LEU A 13 22.11 -1.09 5.84
N VAL A 14 22.81 -0.25 6.59
CA VAL A 14 24.27 -0.26 6.63
C VAL A 14 24.78 -1.58 7.27
N TYR A 15 24.15 -2.00 8.37
CA TYR A 15 24.53 -3.25 9.04
C TYR A 15 23.99 -4.49 8.35
N ASN A 16 22.85 -4.39 7.69
CA ASN A 16 22.22 -5.49 6.96
C ASN A 16 21.48 -4.95 5.75
N PRO A 17 22.18 -4.77 4.61
CA PRO A 17 21.57 -4.20 3.38
C PRO A 17 20.38 -5.02 2.86
N ASP A 18 20.28 -6.29 3.22
CA ASP A 18 19.19 -7.17 2.81
C ASP A 18 18.13 -7.36 3.90
N ASN A 19 18.05 -6.42 4.84
CA ASN A 19 16.99 -6.42 5.85
C ASN A 19 15.67 -6.06 5.17
N ILE A 20 14.93 -7.10 4.82
CA ILE A 20 13.72 -6.98 3.98
C ILE A 20 12.64 -6.15 4.67
N GLY A 21 12.44 -6.36 5.97
CA GLY A 21 11.46 -5.57 6.73
C GLY A 21 11.78 -4.09 6.74
N SER A 22 13.06 -3.73 6.94
CA SER A 22 13.49 -2.33 6.91
C SER A 22 13.36 -1.72 5.52
N LEU A 23 13.69 -2.49 4.47
CA LEU A 23 13.52 -2.04 3.09
C LEU A 23 12.06 -1.71 2.82
N ASN A 24 11.15 -2.58 3.21
CA ASN A 24 9.73 -2.36 2.99
C ASN A 24 9.23 -1.12 3.75
N ASN A 25 9.59 -0.98 5.01
CA ASN A 25 9.15 0.15 5.83
C ASN A 25 9.67 1.47 5.28
N TYR A 26 10.94 1.51 4.90
CA TYR A 26 11.54 2.72 4.33
C TYR A 26 10.85 3.10 3.01
N ALA A 27 10.69 2.12 2.12
CA ALA A 27 10.02 2.34 0.84
C ALA A 27 8.58 2.86 1.04
N TYR A 28 7.87 2.27 1.99
CA TYR A 28 6.50 2.68 2.30
C TYR A 28 6.43 4.14 2.77
N TYR A 29 7.29 4.54 3.70
CA TYR A 29 7.30 5.92 4.18
C TYR A 29 7.68 6.91 3.09
N LEU A 30 8.62 6.56 2.23
CA LEU A 30 8.96 7.40 1.07
C LEU A 30 7.74 7.59 0.17
N SER A 31 6.96 6.52 -0.04
CA SER A 31 5.76 6.60 -0.88
C SER A 31 4.69 7.50 -0.28
N LEU A 32 4.51 7.47 1.04
CA LEU A 32 3.55 8.32 1.73
C LEU A 32 3.91 9.80 1.60
N GLU A 33 5.19 10.11 1.60
CA GLU A 33 5.67 11.48 1.45
C GLU A 33 5.90 11.88 -0.01
N ARG A 34 5.75 10.94 -0.93
CA ARG A 34 5.98 11.13 -2.36
C ARG A 34 7.40 11.63 -2.66
N LYS A 35 8.36 11.16 -1.86
CA LYS A 35 9.77 11.51 -2.01
C LYS A 35 10.58 10.32 -2.51
N ASN A 36 11.54 10.60 -3.40
CA ASN A 36 12.46 9.58 -3.90
C ASN A 36 11.74 8.31 -4.33
N LEU A 37 10.68 8.46 -5.12
CA LEU A 37 9.86 7.33 -5.54
C LEU A 37 10.65 6.29 -6.34
N ASP A 38 11.68 6.70 -7.10
CA ASP A 38 12.53 5.75 -7.81
C ASP A 38 13.33 4.87 -6.84
N LYS A 39 13.86 5.47 -5.77
CA LYS A 39 14.54 4.72 -4.71
C LYS A 39 13.55 3.79 -3.99
N ALA A 40 12.36 4.30 -3.69
CA ALA A 40 11.32 3.49 -3.05
C ALA A 40 10.94 2.29 -3.92
N GLU A 41 10.78 2.49 -5.22
CA GLU A 41 10.45 1.41 -6.15
C GLU A 41 11.54 0.33 -6.17
N GLU A 42 12.81 0.72 -6.23
CA GLU A 42 13.92 -0.21 -6.22
C GLU A 42 13.96 -1.04 -4.93
N MET A 43 13.85 -0.37 -3.79
CA MET A 43 13.88 -1.05 -2.49
C MET A 43 12.70 -2.01 -2.33
N SER A 44 11.51 -1.55 -2.70
CA SER A 44 10.30 -2.37 -2.61
C SER A 44 10.34 -3.56 -3.57
N TYR A 45 10.89 -3.37 -4.75
CA TYR A 45 11.08 -4.47 -5.70
C TYR A 45 11.95 -5.58 -5.11
N ARG A 46 12.99 -5.21 -4.38
CA ARG A 46 13.85 -6.19 -3.68
C ARG A 46 13.05 -6.99 -2.66
N THR A 47 12.10 -6.37 -1.96
CA THR A 47 11.25 -7.10 -1.01
C THR A 47 10.34 -8.10 -1.71
N VAL A 48 9.77 -7.73 -2.83
CA VAL A 48 8.90 -8.60 -3.62
C VAL A 48 9.70 -9.77 -4.21
N LYS A 49 10.93 -9.53 -4.64
CA LYS A 49 11.80 -10.61 -5.12
C LYS A 49 12.16 -11.59 -4.01
N ALA A 50 12.38 -11.10 -2.79
CA ALA A 50 12.73 -11.94 -1.66
C ALA A 50 11.55 -12.76 -1.17
N GLU A 51 10.34 -12.17 -1.15
CA GLU A 51 9.11 -12.81 -0.68
C GLU A 51 7.96 -12.53 -1.65
N PRO A 52 7.90 -13.23 -2.79
CA PRO A 52 6.93 -12.94 -3.86
C PRO A 52 5.46 -13.11 -3.47
N GLU A 53 5.18 -13.82 -2.40
CA GLU A 53 3.80 -14.07 -1.95
C GLU A 53 3.40 -13.23 -0.74
N ASN A 54 4.28 -12.38 -0.25
CA ASN A 54 3.99 -11.53 0.90
C ASN A 54 3.05 -10.40 0.49
N ALA A 55 1.79 -10.46 0.96
CA ALA A 55 0.76 -9.50 0.58
C ALA A 55 1.14 -8.07 0.96
N THR A 56 1.75 -7.86 2.11
CA THR A 56 2.18 -6.53 2.56
C THR A 56 3.23 -5.94 1.62
N TYR A 57 4.20 -6.75 1.19
CA TYR A 57 5.25 -6.28 0.27
C TYR A 57 4.69 -6.02 -1.11
N LEU A 58 3.80 -6.87 -1.59
CA LEU A 58 3.11 -6.66 -2.86
C LEU A 58 2.28 -5.36 -2.85
N ASP A 59 1.58 -5.11 -1.75
CA ASP A 59 0.78 -3.88 -1.60
C ASP A 59 1.67 -2.64 -1.59
N THR A 60 2.77 -2.66 -0.85
CA THR A 60 3.71 -1.53 -0.80
C THR A 60 4.24 -1.22 -2.21
N TYR A 61 4.65 -2.25 -2.94
CA TYR A 61 5.17 -2.08 -4.29
C TYR A 61 4.10 -1.54 -5.24
N ALA A 62 2.89 -2.10 -5.17
CA ALA A 62 1.76 -1.62 -5.97
C ALA A 62 1.44 -0.16 -5.67
N TRP A 63 1.49 0.24 -4.39
CA TRP A 63 1.20 1.61 -4.00
C TRP A 63 2.25 2.59 -4.50
N ILE A 64 3.53 2.21 -4.46
CA ILE A 64 4.61 3.03 -5.02
C ILE A 64 4.40 3.22 -6.52
N LEU A 65 4.06 2.16 -7.24
CA LEU A 65 3.75 2.24 -8.67
C LEU A 65 2.55 3.17 -8.93
N PHE A 66 1.53 3.09 -8.08
CA PHE A 66 0.37 3.96 -8.14
C PHE A 66 0.79 5.44 -7.99
N GLU A 67 1.61 5.75 -6.99
CA GLU A 67 2.08 7.12 -6.76
C GLU A 67 2.93 7.64 -7.92
N LYS A 68 3.58 6.74 -8.67
CA LYS A 68 4.34 7.10 -9.87
C LYS A 68 3.47 7.19 -11.13
N GLY A 69 2.17 6.95 -11.02
CA GLY A 69 1.25 6.96 -12.15
C GLY A 69 1.29 5.69 -13.00
N LYS A 70 1.96 4.65 -12.54
CA LYS A 70 2.07 3.36 -13.26
C LYS A 70 0.92 2.42 -12.87
N TYR A 71 -0.29 2.82 -13.22
CA TYR A 71 -1.50 2.14 -12.74
C TYR A 71 -1.66 0.72 -13.27
N THR A 72 -1.29 0.48 -14.52
CA THR A 72 -1.38 -0.87 -15.12
C THR A 72 -0.44 -1.85 -14.42
N GLU A 73 0.78 -1.41 -14.12
CA GLU A 73 1.74 -2.24 -13.38
C GLU A 73 1.27 -2.44 -11.94
N ALA A 74 0.78 -1.38 -11.30
CA ALA A 74 0.25 -1.45 -9.94
C ALA A 74 -0.85 -2.51 -9.82
N ARG A 75 -1.71 -2.60 -10.81
CA ARG A 75 -2.78 -3.59 -10.86
C ARG A 75 -2.24 -5.01 -10.79
N ILE A 76 -1.17 -5.31 -11.48
CA ILE A 76 -0.59 -6.66 -11.49
C ILE A 76 -0.25 -7.10 -10.06
N TYR A 77 0.39 -6.22 -9.30
CA TYR A 77 0.86 -6.55 -7.95
C TYR A 77 -0.25 -6.51 -6.91
N ILE A 78 -1.19 -5.59 -7.02
CA ILE A 78 -2.32 -5.55 -6.09
C ILE A 78 -3.24 -6.75 -6.30
N ASP A 79 -3.41 -7.21 -7.52
CA ASP A 79 -4.19 -8.41 -7.81
C ASP A 79 -3.53 -9.64 -7.19
N GLN A 80 -2.20 -9.72 -7.23
CA GLN A 80 -1.47 -10.80 -6.55
C GLN A 80 -1.68 -10.75 -5.04
N ALA A 81 -1.62 -9.57 -4.45
CA ALA A 81 -1.89 -9.41 -3.02
C ALA A 81 -3.30 -9.87 -2.66
N MET A 82 -4.27 -9.53 -3.51
CA MET A 82 -5.68 -9.89 -3.29
C MET A 82 -5.97 -11.38 -3.45
N ARG A 83 -5.07 -12.13 -4.10
CA ARG A 83 -5.20 -13.60 -4.19
C ARG A 83 -4.86 -14.31 -2.88
N SER A 84 -4.08 -13.67 -2.02
CA SER A 84 -3.71 -14.25 -0.74
C SER A 84 -4.82 -14.04 0.30
N GLU A 85 -4.89 -14.93 1.28
CA GLU A 85 -5.84 -14.78 2.38
C GLU A 85 -5.55 -13.52 3.20
N GLU A 86 -4.29 -13.21 3.42
CA GLU A 86 -3.89 -12.01 4.14
C GLU A 86 -4.33 -10.74 3.42
N GLY A 87 -4.14 -10.68 2.11
CA GLY A 87 -4.53 -9.52 1.31
C GLY A 87 -6.04 -9.32 1.30
N LYS A 88 -6.80 -10.39 1.14
CA LYS A 88 -8.27 -10.34 1.15
C LYS A 88 -8.82 -9.83 2.47
N LYS A 89 -8.12 -10.07 3.56
CA LYS A 89 -8.55 -9.69 4.91
C LYS A 89 -8.02 -8.33 5.35
N SER A 90 -7.18 -7.69 4.55
CA SER A 90 -6.60 -6.40 4.88
C SER A 90 -7.47 -5.27 4.34
N PRO A 91 -8.12 -4.48 5.22
CA PRO A 91 -8.92 -3.34 4.76
C PRO A 91 -8.14 -2.36 3.91
N LEU A 92 -6.87 -2.12 4.26
CA LEU A 92 -6.02 -1.19 3.53
C LEU A 92 -5.69 -1.70 2.12
N ILE A 93 -5.38 -2.98 1.98
CA ILE A 93 -5.08 -3.57 0.66
C ILE A 93 -6.32 -3.53 -0.22
N VAL A 94 -7.49 -3.83 0.33
CA VAL A 94 -8.75 -3.76 -0.41
C VAL A 94 -9.03 -2.32 -0.86
N GLU A 95 -8.80 -1.35 0.00
CA GLU A 95 -8.96 0.07 -0.37
C GLU A 95 -7.98 0.48 -1.48
N HIS A 96 -6.72 0.11 -1.37
CA HIS A 96 -5.71 0.39 -2.42
C HIS A 96 -6.10 -0.25 -3.74
N CYS A 97 -6.67 -1.44 -3.70
CA CYS A 97 -7.19 -2.12 -4.89
C CYS A 97 -8.25 -1.26 -5.58
N GLY A 98 -9.19 -0.71 -4.80
CA GLY A 98 -10.19 0.21 -5.33
C GLY A 98 -9.58 1.46 -5.96
N ASP A 99 -8.59 2.05 -5.30
CA ASP A 99 -7.90 3.25 -5.81
C ASP A 99 -7.25 2.98 -7.17
N ILE A 100 -6.57 1.84 -7.29
CA ILE A 100 -5.89 1.45 -8.53
C ILE A 100 -6.90 1.22 -9.66
N TYR A 101 -7.97 0.47 -9.39
CA TYR A 101 -9.01 0.21 -10.39
C TYR A 101 -9.71 1.49 -10.82
N TYR A 102 -9.92 2.43 -9.90
CA TYR A 102 -10.50 3.72 -10.26
C TYR A 102 -9.64 4.47 -11.29
N MET A 103 -8.33 4.51 -11.05
CA MET A 103 -7.42 5.22 -11.97
C MET A 103 -7.28 4.52 -13.32
N LEU A 104 -7.64 3.24 -13.40
CA LEU A 104 -7.70 2.50 -14.66
C LEU A 104 -9.03 2.68 -15.39
N GLY A 105 -9.95 3.46 -14.83
CA GLY A 105 -11.25 3.72 -15.43
C GLY A 105 -12.34 2.72 -15.05
N GLU A 106 -12.03 1.71 -14.24
CA GLU A 106 -13.00 0.71 -13.78
C GLU A 106 -13.69 1.19 -12.51
N LYS A 107 -14.50 2.23 -12.64
CA LYS A 107 -15.09 2.95 -11.50
C LYS A 107 -16.09 2.12 -10.69
N GLU A 108 -16.82 1.22 -11.34
CA GLU A 108 -17.79 0.37 -10.65
C GLU A 108 -17.08 -0.63 -9.76
N LYS A 109 -16.02 -1.26 -10.25
CA LYS A 109 -15.20 -2.17 -9.45
C LYS A 109 -14.53 -1.43 -8.29
N ALA A 110 -14.03 -0.22 -8.55
CA ALA A 110 -13.44 0.60 -7.51
C ALA A 110 -14.43 0.84 -6.37
N LEU A 111 -15.66 1.19 -6.70
CA LEU A 111 -16.70 1.44 -5.73
C LEU A 111 -17.01 0.18 -4.91
N GLU A 112 -17.06 -0.98 -5.56
CA GLU A 112 -17.26 -2.26 -4.87
C GLU A 112 -16.14 -2.54 -3.86
N TYR A 113 -14.88 -2.35 -4.25
CA TYR A 113 -13.75 -2.54 -3.34
C TYR A 113 -13.77 -1.55 -2.18
N TRP A 114 -14.09 -0.29 -2.44
CA TRP A 114 -14.19 0.70 -1.36
C TRP A 114 -15.29 0.35 -0.37
N LYS A 115 -16.44 -0.09 -0.86
CA LYS A 115 -17.56 -0.52 0.01
C LYS A 115 -17.17 -1.75 0.81
N GLN A 116 -16.48 -2.69 0.18
CA GLN A 116 -15.98 -3.89 0.87
C GLN A 116 -15.00 -3.49 1.97
N SER A 117 -14.03 -2.62 1.68
CA SER A 117 -13.07 -2.14 2.66
C SER A 117 -13.77 -1.44 3.82
N ALA A 118 -14.76 -0.60 3.54
CA ALA A 118 -15.49 0.13 4.57
C ALA A 118 -16.29 -0.79 5.50
N SER A 119 -16.69 -1.97 5.02
CA SER A 119 -17.42 -2.95 5.83
C SER A 119 -16.51 -3.83 6.67
N MET A 120 -15.20 -3.76 6.46
CA MET A 120 -14.23 -4.59 7.19
C MET A 120 -13.83 -3.91 8.49
N ASP A 121 -13.66 -4.72 9.54
CA ASP A 121 -13.14 -4.20 10.81
C ASP A 121 -11.63 -4.16 10.76
N ASP A 122 -11.07 -3.08 11.28
CA ASP A 122 -9.62 -2.96 11.44
C ASP A 122 -9.21 -3.74 12.68
N LYS A 123 -8.41 -4.79 12.49
CA LYS A 123 -8.00 -5.67 13.58
C LYS A 123 -6.54 -5.45 13.92
N GLU A 124 -6.27 -5.35 15.22
CA GLU A 124 -4.89 -5.26 15.73
C GLU A 124 -4.23 -6.64 15.82
N GLU A 125 -5.00 -7.70 15.67
CA GLU A 125 -4.54 -9.08 15.87
C GLU A 125 -3.43 -9.52 14.93
N ASP A 126 -3.35 -8.93 13.75
CA ASP A 126 -2.34 -9.24 12.75
C ASP A 126 -1.10 -8.34 12.84
N GLY A 127 -1.04 -7.45 13.85
CA GLY A 127 0.04 -6.51 14.01
C GLY A 127 -0.06 -5.27 13.13
N SER A 128 -1.12 -5.13 12.35
CA SER A 128 -1.32 -3.93 11.54
C SER A 128 -1.89 -2.79 12.39
N THR A 129 -1.60 -1.56 11.99
CA THR A 129 -2.16 -0.38 12.64
C THR A 129 -3.57 -0.14 12.12
N PRO A 130 -4.59 -0.04 13.00
CA PRO A 130 -5.94 0.29 12.55
C PRO A 130 -5.97 1.63 11.82
N ARG A 131 -6.86 1.74 10.84
CA ARG A 131 -7.05 2.99 10.13
C ARG A 131 -7.55 4.08 11.07
N THR A 132 -7.06 5.30 10.89
CA THR A 132 -7.49 6.44 11.69
C THR A 132 -8.91 6.84 11.29
N LYS A 133 -9.54 7.65 12.15
CA LYS A 133 -10.86 8.21 11.87
C LYS A 133 -10.85 9.05 10.59
N GLU A 134 -9.77 9.80 10.36
CA GLU A 134 -9.61 10.61 9.15
C GLU A 134 -9.52 9.74 7.90
N GLU A 135 -8.77 8.63 7.98
CA GLU A 135 -8.64 7.67 6.88
C GLU A 135 -10.00 7.03 6.56
N LEU A 136 -10.75 6.62 7.58
CA LEU A 136 -12.09 6.05 7.40
C LEU A 136 -13.06 7.06 6.82
N ASN A 137 -12.99 8.33 7.25
CA ASN A 137 -13.84 9.38 6.71
C ASN A 137 -13.51 9.65 5.24
N ARG A 138 -12.24 9.61 4.88
CA ARG A 138 -11.82 9.74 3.46
C ARG A 138 -12.39 8.61 2.62
N LEU A 139 -12.32 7.38 3.12
CA LEU A 139 -12.90 6.23 2.43
C LEU A 139 -14.41 6.41 2.21
N LYS A 140 -15.13 6.84 3.23
CA LYS A 140 -16.58 7.11 3.12
C LYS A 140 -16.88 8.18 2.09
N ARG A 141 -16.03 9.20 1.99
CA ARG A 141 -16.17 10.26 0.98
C ARG A 141 -15.90 9.73 -0.43
N LYS A 142 -14.93 8.86 -0.60
CA LYS A 142 -14.69 8.19 -1.90
C LYS A 142 -15.95 7.47 -2.37
N ILE A 143 -16.59 6.75 -1.47
CA ILE A 143 -17.82 6.01 -1.76
C ILE A 143 -18.94 6.97 -2.10
N ALA A 144 -19.16 8.00 -1.28
CA ALA A 144 -20.25 8.96 -1.47
C ALA A 144 -20.09 9.76 -2.78
N LEU A 145 -18.87 10.17 -3.10
CA LEU A 145 -18.57 10.96 -4.28
C LEU A 145 -18.25 10.10 -5.51
N LYS A 146 -18.10 8.81 -5.31
CA LYS A 146 -17.76 7.83 -6.35
C LYS A 146 -16.47 8.22 -7.10
N LYS A 147 -15.46 8.69 -6.35
CA LYS A 147 -14.19 9.08 -6.94
C LYS A 147 -13.03 8.91 -5.94
N TYR A 148 -11.82 8.75 -6.49
CA TYR A 148 -10.62 8.71 -5.69
C TYR A 148 -10.35 10.07 -5.05
N ILE A 149 -9.93 10.05 -3.78
CA ILE A 149 -9.54 11.24 -3.01
C ILE A 149 -8.16 10.97 -2.42
N ALA A 150 -7.17 11.76 -2.84
CA ALA A 150 -5.81 11.66 -2.31
C ALA A 150 -5.73 12.26 -0.91
N GLU A 151 -4.69 11.87 -0.19
CA GLU A 151 -4.38 12.46 1.10
C GLU A 151 -4.06 13.95 0.99
#